data_31aae228752cd2b620bab3f27012ab35
#
_entry.id   31aae228752cd2b620bab3f27012ab35
#
_cell.length_a   1.000
_cell.length_b   1.000
_cell.length_c   1.000
_cell.angle_alpha   90.00
_cell.angle_beta   90.00
_cell.angle_gamma   90.00
#
_symmetry.space_group_name_H-M   'P 1'
#
loop_
_entity.id
_entity.type
_entity.pdbx_description
1 polymer ?
#
loop_
_entity_poly.entity_id
_entity_poly.type
_entity_poly.pdbx_seq_one_letter_code
_entity_poly.pdbx_strand_id
1 'polypeptide(L)'
;MTEAGKQTRTYPEGVTSWVDIEVDDVEAAQAFYGGLFGWTFTQATSPEAPIRYVVAQLDGQDVAGIGGRADSSAATPRWNTYVAVDDIEAAAAKVVAAGGQVIDPPTDAGEGGRAATCADPAGVQFRLWQARRRLGAQITNTPGSWNFSDLVAADPGAAASFYGQVFDWEFDDLGFSTMVRRPGYGDHLASTIDPDIHERQSGVGVPPGFADAIAWVNPAGGADPGWQVTFTVADRDETAARAEALGGKVVRRGDTEWTQDAVIADPMGAEFTASQFTPP
;
A
#
# COMPACT_ATOMS: atom_id res chain seq x y z
N MET A 1 -12.85 28.11 20.90
CA MET A 1 -13.05 26.97 20.02
C MET A 1 -11.85 26.07 20.24
N THR A 2 -12.02 24.98 21.00
CA THR A 2 -10.99 23.96 21.22
C THR A 2 -10.82 23.22 19.89
N GLU A 3 -9.58 23.25 19.32
CA GLU A 3 -9.21 22.33 18.25
C GLU A 3 -9.49 20.91 18.76
N ALA A 4 -10.50 20.26 18.18
CA ALA A 4 -10.67 18.83 18.35
C ALA A 4 -9.37 18.20 17.84
N GLY A 5 -8.58 17.61 18.74
CA GLY A 5 -7.31 16.99 18.37
C GLY A 5 -7.58 16.00 17.27
N LYS A 6 -6.91 16.20 16.12
CA LYS A 6 -7.02 15.32 14.96
C LYS A 6 -6.60 13.91 15.44
N GLN A 7 -7.53 12.95 15.48
CA GLN A 7 -7.21 11.60 15.89
C GLN A 7 -6.20 11.01 14.90
N THR A 8 -5.15 10.40 15.44
CA THR A 8 -4.10 9.77 14.63
C THR A 8 -4.60 8.42 14.12
N ARG A 9 -4.47 8.18 12.82
CA ARG A 9 -4.78 6.88 12.22
C ARG A 9 -3.84 5.81 12.78
N THR A 10 -4.41 4.68 13.18
CA THR A 10 -3.70 3.50 13.66
C THR A 10 -4.11 2.27 12.86
N TYR A 11 -3.26 1.25 12.89
CA TYR A 11 -3.43 0.03 12.11
C TYR A 11 -3.33 -1.18 13.02
N PRO A 12 -4.43 -1.91 13.25
CA PRO A 12 -4.39 -3.18 13.97
C PRO A 12 -3.52 -4.22 13.26
N GLU A 13 -3.10 -5.25 14.01
CA GLU A 13 -2.37 -6.40 13.44
C GLU A 13 -3.11 -7.01 12.25
N GLY A 14 -2.39 -7.27 11.17
CA GLY A 14 -2.90 -7.84 9.94
C GLY A 14 -3.47 -6.81 8.95
N VAL A 15 -3.50 -5.52 9.26
CA VAL A 15 -3.96 -4.50 8.33
C VAL A 15 -2.81 -3.98 7.47
N THR A 16 -3.03 -3.79 6.16
CA THR A 16 -2.08 -3.10 5.30
C THR A 16 -1.93 -1.65 5.77
N SER A 17 -0.71 -1.20 6.04
CA SER A 17 -0.48 0.04 6.82
C SER A 17 0.39 1.07 6.14
N TRP A 18 1.24 0.65 5.20
CA TRP A 18 2.22 1.52 4.56
C TRP A 18 2.58 1.01 3.18
N VAL A 19 3.03 1.93 2.34
CA VAL A 19 3.65 1.63 1.05
C VAL A 19 4.93 2.44 0.88
N ASP A 20 5.95 1.83 0.28
CA ASP A 20 7.15 2.55 -0.14
C ASP A 20 7.71 2.00 -1.45
N ILE A 21 8.66 2.74 -2.00
CA ILE A 21 9.42 2.32 -3.15
C ILE A 21 10.92 2.47 -2.88
N GLU A 22 11.71 1.50 -3.33
CA GLU A 22 13.17 1.57 -3.29
C GLU A 22 13.73 1.80 -4.69
N VAL A 23 14.50 2.88 -4.83
CA VAL A 23 15.00 3.39 -6.12
C VAL A 23 16.50 3.69 -6.07
N ASP A 24 17.13 3.72 -7.22
CA ASP A 24 18.55 4.10 -7.32
C ASP A 24 18.75 5.62 -7.20
N ASP A 25 17.76 6.42 -7.62
CA ASP A 25 17.79 7.89 -7.58
C ASP A 25 16.57 8.42 -6.81
N VAL A 26 16.78 8.68 -5.52
CA VAL A 26 15.75 9.21 -4.61
C VAL A 26 15.32 10.62 -5.02
N GLU A 27 16.23 11.46 -5.52
CA GLU A 27 15.93 12.81 -5.98
C GLU A 27 15.03 12.79 -7.22
N ALA A 28 15.32 11.93 -8.20
CA ALA A 28 14.48 11.76 -9.38
C ALA A 28 13.06 11.28 -9.00
N ALA A 29 12.96 10.32 -8.06
CA ALA A 29 11.68 9.86 -7.55
C ALA A 29 10.92 10.98 -6.83
N GLN A 30 11.58 11.77 -5.97
CA GLN A 30 10.96 12.91 -5.32
C GLN A 30 10.46 13.96 -6.34
N ALA A 31 11.23 14.23 -7.39
CA ALA A 31 10.81 15.15 -8.45
C ALA A 31 9.56 14.66 -9.19
N PHE A 32 9.52 13.37 -9.53
CA PHE A 32 8.37 12.77 -10.22
C PHE A 32 7.12 12.74 -9.33
N TYR A 33 7.18 12.11 -8.17
CA TYR A 33 6.01 11.95 -7.30
C TYR A 33 5.57 13.29 -6.66
N GLY A 34 6.51 14.17 -6.34
CA GLY A 34 6.22 15.53 -5.91
C GLY A 34 5.52 16.35 -7.00
N GLY A 35 6.01 16.23 -8.24
CA GLY A 35 5.37 16.84 -9.41
C GLY A 35 3.99 16.24 -9.70
N LEU A 36 3.80 14.93 -9.54
CA LEU A 36 2.57 14.24 -9.88
C LEU A 36 1.46 14.46 -8.83
N PHE A 37 1.76 14.20 -7.56
CA PHE A 37 0.79 14.19 -6.47
C PHE A 37 0.84 15.43 -5.56
N GLY A 38 1.80 16.33 -5.78
CA GLY A 38 2.00 17.48 -4.90
C GLY A 38 2.66 17.13 -3.57
N TRP A 39 3.35 15.99 -3.47
CA TRP A 39 4.00 15.56 -2.25
C TRP A 39 5.17 16.47 -1.87
N THR A 40 5.30 16.71 -0.57
CA THR A 40 6.51 17.22 0.07
C THR A 40 7.24 16.08 0.77
N PHE A 41 8.52 16.27 1.11
CA PHE A 41 9.34 15.18 1.64
C PHE A 41 10.10 15.59 2.88
N THR A 42 10.14 14.68 3.87
CA THR A 42 10.97 14.83 5.07
C THR A 42 11.98 13.69 5.15
N GLN A 43 13.24 14.04 5.49
CA GLN A 43 14.29 13.04 5.69
C GLN A 43 13.98 12.20 6.92
N ALA A 44 13.97 10.87 6.78
CA ALA A 44 13.70 9.94 7.88
C ALA A 44 14.97 9.28 8.43
N THR A 45 16.03 9.19 7.62
CA THR A 45 17.35 8.69 8.03
C THR A 45 18.33 9.84 8.26
N SER A 46 19.38 9.62 9.07
CA SER A 46 20.42 10.62 9.23
C SER A 46 21.19 10.85 7.91
N PRO A 47 21.81 12.03 7.72
CA PRO A 47 22.61 12.29 6.51
C PRO A 47 23.77 11.31 6.30
N GLU A 48 24.25 10.69 7.39
CA GLU A 48 25.35 9.72 7.38
C GLU A 48 24.85 8.28 7.21
N ALA A 49 23.55 8.04 7.15
CA ALA A 49 23.00 6.71 6.96
C ALA A 49 23.42 6.14 5.59
N PRO A 50 23.79 4.86 5.51
CA PRO A 50 24.20 4.23 4.26
C PRO A 50 23.08 4.20 3.22
N ILE A 51 21.84 4.25 3.67
CA ILE A 51 20.65 4.26 2.81
C ILE A 51 19.82 5.49 3.17
N ARG A 52 19.55 6.30 2.17
CA ARG A 52 18.64 7.44 2.31
C ARG A 52 17.21 6.96 2.30
N TYR A 53 16.39 7.47 3.22
CA TYR A 53 14.95 7.23 3.23
C TYR A 53 14.23 8.54 3.53
N VAL A 54 13.27 8.88 2.68
CA VAL A 54 12.41 10.05 2.85
C VAL A 54 10.95 9.61 2.99
N VAL A 55 10.21 10.34 3.79
CA VAL A 55 8.77 10.19 3.93
C VAL A 55 8.09 11.25 3.09
N ALA A 56 7.23 10.80 2.19
CA ALA A 56 6.36 11.64 1.39
C ALA A 56 5.15 12.07 2.23
N GLN A 57 4.79 13.34 2.12
CA GLN A 57 3.69 13.95 2.85
C GLN A 57 2.76 14.71 1.91
N LEU A 58 1.47 14.56 2.13
CA LEU A 58 0.40 15.34 1.52
C LEU A 58 -0.25 16.18 2.63
N ASP A 59 -0.25 17.51 2.48
CA ASP A 59 -0.75 18.45 3.50
C ASP A 59 -0.16 18.20 4.91
N GLY A 60 1.14 17.85 4.95
CA GLY A 60 1.87 17.56 6.18
C GLY A 60 1.54 16.23 6.85
N GLN A 61 0.80 15.33 6.18
CA GLN A 61 0.46 13.99 6.64
C GLN A 61 1.23 12.94 5.84
N ASP A 62 1.81 11.95 6.53
CA ASP A 62 2.60 10.89 5.91
C ASP A 62 1.71 10.01 5.00
N VAL A 63 2.13 9.81 3.75
CA VAL A 63 1.36 9.04 2.73
C VAL A 63 2.13 7.86 2.16
N ALA A 64 3.46 7.95 2.01
CA ALA A 64 4.30 6.90 1.42
C ALA A 64 5.77 7.12 1.80
N GLY A 65 6.62 6.13 1.47
CA GLY A 65 8.07 6.24 1.60
C GLY A 65 8.80 6.14 0.27
N ILE A 66 10.00 6.77 0.20
CA ILE A 66 10.94 6.57 -0.89
C ILE A 66 12.31 6.28 -0.27
N GLY A 67 12.83 5.09 -0.52
CA GLY A 67 14.14 4.64 -0.05
C GLY A 67 15.15 4.54 -1.18
N GLY A 68 16.43 4.77 -0.86
CA GLY A 68 17.52 4.40 -1.73
C GLY A 68 17.77 2.89 -1.67
N ARG A 69 18.19 2.28 -2.76
CA ARG A 69 18.64 0.88 -2.78
C ARG A 69 20.00 0.73 -2.15
N ALA A 70 20.22 -0.38 -1.45
CA ALA A 70 21.52 -0.72 -0.87
C ALA A 70 22.52 -1.19 -1.93
N ASP A 71 22.04 -1.78 -3.00
CA ASP A 71 22.80 -2.22 -4.16
C ASP A 71 22.08 -1.75 -5.44
N SER A 72 22.83 -1.34 -6.43
CA SER A 72 22.32 -1.00 -7.76
C SER A 72 21.96 -2.29 -8.51
N SER A 73 20.89 -2.95 -8.08
CA SER A 73 20.38 -4.11 -8.78
C SER A 73 19.77 -3.68 -10.12
N ALA A 74 20.01 -4.48 -11.18
CA ALA A 74 19.40 -4.23 -12.49
C ALA A 74 17.86 -4.47 -12.51
N ALA A 75 17.26 -4.83 -11.36
CA ALA A 75 15.85 -5.09 -11.25
C ALA A 75 15.03 -3.78 -11.26
N THR A 76 13.95 -3.76 -12.02
CA THR A 76 12.99 -2.65 -12.02
C THR A 76 12.46 -2.40 -10.61
N PRO A 77 12.44 -1.14 -10.13
CA PRO A 77 11.83 -0.79 -8.86
C PRO A 77 10.38 -1.25 -8.78
N ARG A 78 9.95 -1.61 -7.58
CA ARG A 78 8.54 -1.96 -7.31
C ARG A 78 8.08 -1.28 -6.02
N TRP A 79 6.82 -0.93 -5.97
CA TRP A 79 6.18 -0.50 -4.75
C TRP A 79 6.02 -1.70 -3.80
N ASN A 80 6.40 -1.50 -2.54
CA ASN A 80 6.25 -2.47 -1.48
C ASN A 80 4.99 -2.19 -0.68
N THR A 81 4.31 -3.25 -0.24
CA THR A 81 3.16 -3.19 0.67
C THR A 81 3.56 -3.75 2.02
N TYR A 82 3.23 -3.02 3.08
CA TYR A 82 3.52 -3.40 4.46
C TYR A 82 2.25 -3.82 5.19
N VAL A 83 2.35 -4.88 5.97
CA VAL A 83 1.31 -5.35 6.89
C VAL A 83 1.73 -5.01 8.31
N ALA A 84 0.86 -4.35 9.07
CA ALA A 84 1.08 -4.04 10.48
C ALA A 84 1.09 -5.32 11.32
N VAL A 85 2.05 -5.42 12.22
CA VAL A 85 2.16 -6.54 13.16
C VAL A 85 2.56 -6.02 14.55
N ASP A 86 2.05 -6.67 15.59
CA ASP A 86 2.36 -6.32 16.98
C ASP A 86 3.69 -6.93 17.44
N ASP A 87 4.02 -8.13 16.94
CA ASP A 87 5.29 -8.83 17.18
C ASP A 87 5.84 -9.37 15.87
N ILE A 88 6.89 -8.72 15.37
CA ILE A 88 7.45 -9.00 14.04
C ILE A 88 8.17 -10.36 13.99
N GLU A 89 8.75 -10.84 15.10
CA GLU A 89 9.35 -12.17 15.19
C GLU A 89 8.28 -13.26 15.13
N ALA A 90 7.19 -13.09 15.87
CA ALA A 90 6.06 -14.02 15.85
C ALA A 90 5.40 -14.06 14.46
N ALA A 91 5.21 -12.90 13.82
CA ALA A 91 4.66 -12.81 12.47
C ALA A 91 5.59 -13.46 11.43
N ALA A 92 6.89 -13.22 11.49
CA ALA A 92 7.88 -13.86 10.62
C ALA A 92 7.88 -15.40 10.80
N ALA A 93 7.73 -15.88 12.02
CA ALA A 93 7.60 -17.32 12.28
C ALA A 93 6.31 -17.91 11.70
N LYS A 94 5.17 -17.19 11.76
CA LYS A 94 3.91 -17.59 11.10
C LYS A 94 4.08 -17.69 9.59
N VAL A 95 4.78 -16.73 8.96
CA VAL A 95 5.09 -16.75 7.52
C VAL A 95 5.81 -18.04 7.13
N VAL A 96 6.87 -18.41 7.87
CA VAL A 96 7.63 -19.64 7.61
C VAL A 96 6.77 -20.88 7.85
N ALA A 97 5.98 -20.91 8.91
CA ALA A 97 5.10 -22.05 9.23
C ALA A 97 4.01 -22.27 8.18
N ALA A 98 3.55 -21.19 7.51
CA ALA A 98 2.58 -21.25 6.42
C ALA A 98 3.22 -21.57 5.04
N GLY A 99 4.54 -21.81 4.98
CA GLY A 99 5.26 -22.17 3.75
C GLY A 99 5.86 -20.99 2.99
N GLY A 100 5.80 -19.78 3.51
CA GLY A 100 6.49 -18.60 2.99
C GLY A 100 7.96 -18.54 3.41
N GLN A 101 8.61 -17.44 3.08
CA GLN A 101 10.02 -17.21 3.37
C GLN A 101 10.22 -15.84 4.03
N VAL A 102 11.24 -15.75 4.90
CA VAL A 102 11.80 -14.49 5.36
C VAL A 102 13.01 -14.19 4.49
N ILE A 103 12.91 -13.15 3.67
CA ILE A 103 13.98 -12.71 2.76
C ILE A 103 14.99 -11.86 3.54
N ASP A 104 14.48 -10.79 4.20
CA ASP A 104 15.28 -9.99 5.12
C ASP A 104 14.70 -10.14 6.53
N PRO A 105 15.51 -10.57 7.51
CA PRO A 105 15.02 -10.79 8.87
C PRO A 105 14.59 -9.47 9.53
N PRO A 106 13.80 -9.54 10.61
CA PRO A 106 13.40 -8.37 11.38
C PRO A 106 14.58 -7.47 11.76
N THR A 107 14.58 -6.25 11.26
CA THR A 107 15.63 -5.25 11.48
C THR A 107 15.06 -3.97 12.09
N ASP A 108 15.90 -3.25 12.82
CA ASP A 108 15.55 -1.98 13.43
C ASP A 108 15.55 -0.86 12.38
N ALA A 109 14.43 -0.15 12.23
CA ALA A 109 14.27 1.03 11.41
C ALA A 109 14.26 2.32 12.26
N GLY A 110 15.01 2.32 13.35
CA GLY A 110 15.16 3.43 14.27
C GLY A 110 13.88 3.73 15.06
N GLU A 111 13.62 5.00 15.30
CA GLU A 111 12.43 5.44 16.07
C GLU A 111 11.12 5.14 15.35
N GLY A 112 11.13 4.92 14.03
CA GLY A 112 9.95 4.60 13.23
C GLY A 112 9.32 3.28 13.62
N GLY A 113 10.13 2.24 13.74
CA GLY A 113 9.65 0.88 13.99
C GLY A 113 10.68 -0.19 13.62
N ARG A 114 10.20 -1.37 13.29
CA ARG A 114 10.98 -2.51 12.79
C ARG A 114 10.34 -3.05 11.52
N ALA A 115 11.15 -3.52 10.59
CA ALA A 115 10.70 -4.06 9.30
C ALA A 115 11.31 -5.43 9.04
N ALA A 116 10.60 -6.26 8.27
CA ALA A 116 11.12 -7.48 7.67
C ALA A 116 10.57 -7.62 6.25
N THR A 117 11.36 -8.20 5.35
CA THR A 117 10.90 -8.57 4.00
C THR A 117 10.59 -10.06 3.99
N CYS A 118 9.38 -10.40 3.56
CA CYS A 118 8.89 -11.76 3.45
C CYS A 118 8.45 -12.05 2.01
N ALA A 119 8.31 -13.33 1.69
CA ALA A 119 7.67 -13.79 0.46
C ALA A 119 6.65 -14.88 0.77
N ASP A 120 5.55 -14.89 0.03
CA ASP A 120 4.60 -15.97 0.05
C ASP A 120 5.15 -17.23 -0.66
N PRO A 121 4.45 -18.39 -0.65
CA PRO A 121 4.93 -19.60 -1.31
C PRO A 121 5.11 -19.48 -2.82
N ALA A 122 4.48 -18.49 -3.47
CA ALA A 122 4.66 -18.19 -4.90
C ALA A 122 5.84 -17.24 -5.17
N GLY A 123 6.52 -16.74 -4.12
CA GLY A 123 7.65 -15.81 -4.20
C GLY A 123 7.23 -14.34 -4.26
N VAL A 124 5.95 -14.01 -4.05
CA VAL A 124 5.49 -12.62 -4.01
C VAL A 124 5.93 -11.98 -2.71
N GLN A 125 6.72 -10.92 -2.83
CA GLN A 125 7.26 -10.21 -1.68
C GLN A 125 6.24 -9.24 -1.07
N PHE A 126 6.28 -9.16 0.25
CA PHE A 126 5.56 -8.18 1.08
C PHE A 126 6.41 -7.86 2.30
N ARG A 127 6.05 -6.83 3.03
CA ARG A 127 6.80 -6.41 4.22
C ARG A 127 5.95 -6.47 5.47
N LEU A 128 6.59 -6.78 6.59
CA LEU A 128 6.03 -6.67 7.94
C LEU A 128 6.49 -5.35 8.53
N TRP A 129 5.61 -4.68 9.28
CA TRP A 129 5.90 -3.45 9.99
C TRP A 129 5.43 -3.53 11.44
N GLN A 130 6.37 -3.54 12.37
CA GLN A 130 6.10 -3.35 13.79
C GLN A 130 6.35 -1.89 14.15
N ALA A 131 5.28 -1.14 14.30
CA ALA A 131 5.33 0.30 14.51
C ALA A 131 5.87 0.67 15.90
N ARG A 132 6.62 1.78 15.96
CA ARG A 132 6.93 2.55 17.17
C ARG A 132 6.29 3.92 17.05
N ARG A 133 6.99 4.90 16.49
CA ARG A 133 6.48 6.26 16.26
C ARG A 133 5.77 6.43 14.92
N ARG A 134 6.12 5.62 13.91
CA ARG A 134 5.47 5.66 12.60
C ARG A 134 4.43 4.56 12.49
N LEU A 135 3.17 4.94 12.70
CA LEU A 135 2.07 3.99 12.76
C LEU A 135 1.62 3.49 11.39
N GLY A 136 2.02 4.15 10.31
CA GLY A 136 1.60 3.89 8.95
C GLY A 136 1.17 5.18 8.23
N ALA A 137 0.45 5.05 7.12
CA ALA A 137 -0.08 6.19 6.37
C ALA A 137 -1.09 6.98 7.23
N GLN A 138 -0.90 8.29 7.31
CA GLN A 138 -1.75 9.16 8.12
C GLN A 138 -3.01 9.60 7.37
N ILE A 139 -2.94 9.61 6.04
CA ILE A 139 -4.07 9.90 5.15
C ILE A 139 -4.11 8.86 4.03
N THR A 140 -5.31 8.39 3.72
CA THR A 140 -5.60 7.42 2.66
C THR A 140 -6.90 7.80 1.97
N ASN A 141 -7.15 7.25 0.78
CA ASN A 141 -8.42 7.40 0.04
C ASN A 141 -8.76 8.86 -0.32
N THR A 142 -7.74 9.73 -0.36
CA THR A 142 -7.86 11.13 -0.77
C THR A 142 -7.01 11.34 -2.02
N PRO A 143 -7.38 12.20 -2.97
CA PRO A 143 -6.56 12.45 -4.15
C PRO A 143 -5.10 12.77 -3.80
N GLY A 144 -4.17 12.03 -4.38
CA GLY A 144 -2.74 12.08 -4.08
C GLY A 144 -2.29 11.17 -2.93
N SER A 145 -3.17 10.35 -2.35
CA SER A 145 -2.79 9.39 -1.30
C SER A 145 -3.06 7.95 -1.70
N TRP A 146 -2.43 7.03 -0.98
CA TRP A 146 -2.64 5.60 -1.14
C TRP A 146 -4.10 5.21 -0.87
N ASN A 147 -4.60 4.30 -1.70
CA ASN A 147 -5.94 3.72 -1.57
C ASN A 147 -5.86 2.28 -1.08
N PHE A 148 -5.49 1.39 -1.99
CA PHE A 148 -5.31 -0.04 -1.73
C PHE A 148 -3.98 -0.55 -2.28
N SER A 149 -3.59 -1.73 -1.79
CA SER A 149 -2.62 -2.58 -2.46
C SER A 149 -3.34 -3.85 -2.89
N ASP A 150 -3.29 -4.17 -4.18
CA ASP A 150 -3.96 -5.32 -4.75
C ASP A 150 -2.95 -6.43 -5.02
N LEU A 151 -3.28 -7.66 -4.63
CA LEU A 151 -2.45 -8.82 -4.91
C LEU A 151 -2.84 -9.42 -6.27
N VAL A 152 -1.92 -9.38 -7.21
CA VAL A 152 -2.01 -10.18 -8.44
C VAL A 152 -1.38 -11.55 -8.16
N ALA A 153 -2.19 -12.59 -8.14
CA ALA A 153 -1.77 -13.94 -7.74
C ALA A 153 -1.85 -14.92 -8.92
N ALA A 154 -0.82 -15.76 -9.06
CA ALA A 154 -0.84 -16.86 -10.02
C ALA A 154 -1.91 -17.90 -9.64
N ASP A 155 -2.09 -18.14 -8.35
CA ASP A 155 -3.14 -18.97 -7.74
C ASP A 155 -3.79 -18.22 -6.58
N PRO A 156 -4.94 -17.55 -6.82
CA PRO A 156 -5.67 -16.81 -5.77
C PRO A 156 -6.07 -17.69 -4.57
N GLY A 157 -6.38 -18.98 -4.79
CA GLY A 157 -6.76 -19.88 -3.71
C GLY A 157 -5.58 -20.22 -2.79
N ALA A 158 -4.40 -20.47 -3.37
CA ALA A 158 -3.18 -20.68 -2.60
C ALA A 158 -2.79 -19.43 -1.84
N ALA A 159 -2.89 -18.24 -2.45
CA ALA A 159 -2.65 -16.96 -1.80
C ALA A 159 -3.62 -16.74 -0.62
N ALA A 160 -4.92 -16.96 -0.83
CA ALA A 160 -5.92 -16.85 0.22
C ALA A 160 -5.63 -17.78 1.41
N SER A 161 -5.24 -19.03 1.13
CA SER A 161 -4.85 -19.99 2.18
C SER A 161 -3.64 -19.50 2.98
N PHE A 162 -2.60 -19.00 2.32
CA PHE A 162 -1.40 -18.51 2.97
C PHE A 162 -1.67 -17.26 3.83
N TYR A 163 -2.22 -16.20 3.23
CA TYR A 163 -2.45 -14.94 3.95
C TYR A 163 -3.52 -15.07 5.05
N GLY A 164 -4.52 -15.96 4.86
CA GLY A 164 -5.48 -16.30 5.89
C GLY A 164 -4.84 -16.94 7.12
N GLN A 165 -3.86 -17.86 6.92
CA GLN A 165 -3.12 -18.49 8.02
C GLN A 165 -2.17 -17.52 8.75
N VAL A 166 -1.56 -16.56 8.02
CA VAL A 166 -0.56 -15.65 8.59
C VAL A 166 -1.21 -14.49 9.33
N PHE A 167 -2.27 -13.88 8.75
CA PHE A 167 -2.84 -12.61 9.18
C PHE A 167 -4.31 -12.68 9.60
N ASP A 168 -4.92 -13.85 9.62
CA ASP A 168 -6.36 -14.05 9.88
C ASP A 168 -7.24 -13.26 8.87
N TRP A 169 -6.80 -13.17 7.62
CA TRP A 169 -7.57 -12.54 6.56
C TRP A 169 -8.71 -13.42 6.09
N GLU A 170 -9.83 -12.79 5.80
CA GLU A 170 -10.99 -13.41 5.14
C GLU A 170 -11.09 -12.97 3.69
N PHE A 171 -11.60 -13.86 2.82
CA PHE A 171 -11.62 -13.68 1.39
C PHE A 171 -13.04 -13.91 0.86
N ASP A 172 -13.62 -12.90 0.24
CA ASP A 172 -14.95 -12.97 -0.37
C ASP A 172 -14.81 -12.89 -1.90
N ASP A 173 -15.12 -13.98 -2.58
CA ASP A 173 -15.17 -14.01 -4.04
C ASP A 173 -16.43 -13.29 -4.52
N LEU A 174 -16.25 -12.17 -5.21
CA LEU A 174 -17.33 -11.36 -5.79
C LEU A 174 -17.55 -11.64 -7.29
N GLY A 175 -16.85 -12.64 -7.84
CA GLY A 175 -16.93 -13.03 -9.24
C GLY A 175 -16.05 -12.21 -10.18
N PHE A 176 -15.86 -10.93 -9.95
CA PHE A 176 -14.95 -10.06 -10.71
C PHE A 176 -13.59 -9.88 -10.03
N SER A 177 -13.54 -9.99 -8.71
CA SER A 177 -12.33 -9.93 -7.88
C SER A 177 -12.61 -10.57 -6.52
N THR A 178 -11.60 -10.92 -5.77
CA THR A 178 -11.72 -11.40 -4.39
C THR A 178 -11.38 -10.26 -3.42
N MET A 179 -12.35 -9.86 -2.60
CA MET A 179 -12.16 -8.87 -1.55
C MET A 179 -11.42 -9.51 -0.37
N VAL A 180 -10.40 -8.84 0.13
CA VAL A 180 -9.65 -9.23 1.32
C VAL A 180 -10.11 -8.37 2.48
N ARG A 181 -10.57 -9.02 3.56
CA ARG A 181 -10.99 -8.34 4.78
C ARG A 181 -10.11 -8.72 5.96
N ARG A 182 -9.86 -7.74 6.82
CA ARG A 182 -9.37 -7.98 8.18
C ARG A 182 -10.54 -7.75 9.15
N PRO A 183 -11.18 -8.82 9.67
CA PRO A 183 -12.35 -8.70 10.51
C PRO A 183 -12.16 -7.74 11.69
N GLY A 184 -13.12 -6.83 11.89
CA GLY A 184 -13.08 -5.81 12.93
C GLY A 184 -12.34 -4.52 12.57
N TYR A 185 -11.77 -4.41 11.37
CA TYR A 185 -11.09 -3.17 10.96
C TYR A 185 -12.07 -2.01 10.79
N GLY A 186 -13.26 -2.25 10.26
CA GLY A 186 -14.33 -1.26 10.16
C GLY A 186 -14.75 -0.70 11.51
N ASP A 187 -14.91 -1.56 12.51
CA ASP A 187 -15.22 -1.14 13.89
C ASP A 187 -14.07 -0.33 14.51
N HIS A 188 -12.83 -0.71 14.21
CA HIS A 188 -11.65 0.07 14.61
C HIS A 188 -11.68 1.46 13.98
N LEU A 189 -11.96 1.58 12.67
CA LEU A 189 -12.09 2.87 11.99
C LEU A 189 -13.24 3.70 12.57
N ALA A 190 -14.40 3.08 12.80
CA ALA A 190 -15.57 3.75 13.40
C ALA A 190 -15.26 4.31 14.80
N SER A 191 -14.48 3.60 15.60
CA SER A 191 -14.10 4.03 16.96
C SER A 191 -12.97 5.05 16.99
N THR A 192 -12.25 5.26 15.88
CA THR A 192 -11.05 6.11 15.85
C THR A 192 -11.21 7.33 14.93
N ILE A 193 -11.15 7.13 13.62
CA ILE A 193 -11.00 8.24 12.67
C ILE A 193 -12.20 8.45 11.75
N ASP A 194 -13.12 7.50 11.67
CA ASP A 194 -14.25 7.51 10.72
C ASP A 194 -15.55 6.97 11.34
N PRO A 195 -16.15 7.72 12.29
CA PRO A 195 -17.33 7.26 13.04
C PRO A 195 -18.53 6.87 12.16
N ASP A 196 -18.62 7.44 10.97
CA ASP A 196 -19.77 7.27 10.06
C ASP A 196 -19.52 6.22 8.97
N ILE A 197 -18.41 5.44 9.04
CA ILE A 197 -18.01 4.51 7.96
C ILE A 197 -19.12 3.51 7.62
N HIS A 198 -19.75 2.91 8.63
CA HIS A 198 -20.80 1.92 8.41
C HIS A 198 -22.06 2.54 7.78
N GLU A 199 -22.49 3.72 8.24
CA GLU A 199 -23.62 4.46 7.68
C GLU A 199 -23.35 4.86 6.23
N ARG A 200 -22.21 5.47 5.96
CA ARG A 200 -21.80 5.91 4.62
C ARG A 200 -21.74 4.74 3.63
N GLN A 201 -21.23 3.59 4.05
CA GLN A 201 -21.12 2.42 3.18
C GLN A 201 -22.46 1.70 2.96
N SER A 202 -23.39 1.75 3.91
CA SER A 202 -24.70 1.09 3.77
C SER A 202 -25.54 1.66 2.63
N GLY A 203 -25.30 2.89 2.21
CA GLY A 203 -26.06 3.62 1.19
C GLY A 203 -25.54 3.51 -0.26
N VAL A 204 -24.35 2.94 -0.50
CA VAL A 204 -23.70 3.01 -1.81
C VAL A 204 -23.55 1.66 -2.53
N GLY A 205 -24.26 0.62 -2.10
CA GLY A 205 -24.26 -0.67 -2.80
C GLY A 205 -22.92 -1.42 -2.78
N VAL A 206 -22.02 -1.10 -1.85
CA VAL A 206 -20.76 -1.83 -1.66
C VAL A 206 -21.03 -3.24 -1.14
N PRO A 207 -20.11 -4.19 -1.35
CA PRO A 207 -20.23 -5.54 -0.83
C PRO A 207 -20.38 -5.58 0.70
N PRO A 208 -21.11 -6.54 1.26
CA PRO A 208 -21.18 -6.73 2.71
C PRO A 208 -19.81 -6.86 3.33
N GLY A 209 -19.58 -6.21 4.48
CA GLY A 209 -18.28 -6.24 5.17
C GLY A 209 -17.19 -5.37 4.55
N PHE A 210 -17.51 -4.50 3.58
CA PHE A 210 -16.54 -3.63 2.91
C PHE A 210 -15.81 -2.67 3.86
N ALA A 211 -16.38 -2.37 5.03
CA ALA A 211 -15.68 -1.58 6.05
C ALA A 211 -14.40 -2.25 6.56
N ASP A 212 -14.32 -3.58 6.49
CA ASP A 212 -13.16 -4.38 6.86
C ASP A 212 -12.18 -4.60 5.69
N ALA A 213 -12.49 -4.10 4.48
CA ALA A 213 -11.67 -4.33 3.29
C ALA A 213 -10.30 -3.65 3.42
N ILE A 214 -9.24 -4.40 3.11
CA ILE A 214 -7.85 -3.95 3.20
C ILE A 214 -7.07 -4.16 1.90
N ALA A 215 -7.56 -5.00 0.99
CA ALA A 215 -6.91 -5.33 -0.28
C ALA A 215 -7.90 -6.04 -1.22
N TRP A 216 -7.45 -6.28 -2.45
CA TRP A 216 -8.09 -7.19 -3.39
C TRP A 216 -7.10 -8.25 -3.87
N VAL A 217 -7.61 -9.43 -4.24
CA VAL A 217 -6.83 -10.46 -4.92
C VAL A 217 -7.40 -10.67 -6.31
N ASN A 218 -6.55 -10.52 -7.30
CA ASN A 218 -6.89 -10.72 -8.70
C ASN A 218 -6.05 -11.83 -9.31
N PRO A 219 -6.60 -12.67 -10.21
CA PRO A 219 -5.80 -13.63 -10.94
C PRO A 219 -4.81 -12.92 -11.86
N ALA A 220 -3.61 -13.47 -12.01
CA ALA A 220 -2.54 -12.85 -12.79
C ALA A 220 -2.89 -12.67 -14.27
N GLY A 221 -3.69 -13.59 -14.84
CA GLY A 221 -4.16 -13.46 -16.24
C GLY A 221 -3.03 -13.32 -17.27
N GLY A 222 -1.80 -13.73 -16.91
CA GLY A 222 -0.59 -13.58 -17.72
C GLY A 222 0.30 -12.39 -17.33
N ALA A 223 -0.10 -11.58 -16.35
CA ALA A 223 0.76 -10.57 -15.74
C ALA A 223 1.70 -11.22 -14.70
N ASP A 224 2.79 -10.51 -14.36
CA ASP A 224 3.68 -10.95 -13.28
C ASP A 224 2.96 -10.86 -11.92
N PRO A 225 2.99 -11.93 -11.10
CA PRO A 225 2.45 -11.89 -9.76
C PRO A 225 3.15 -10.84 -8.89
N GLY A 226 2.39 -10.19 -8.01
CA GLY A 226 2.95 -9.17 -7.13
C GLY A 226 1.89 -8.28 -6.49
N TRP A 227 2.30 -7.54 -5.48
CA TRP A 227 1.50 -6.46 -4.92
C TRP A 227 1.56 -5.24 -5.84
N GLN A 228 0.42 -4.69 -6.16
CA GLN A 228 0.24 -3.48 -6.97
C GLN A 228 -0.37 -2.40 -6.09
N VAL A 229 0.28 -1.24 -6.05
CA VAL A 229 -0.17 -0.10 -5.24
C VAL A 229 -1.08 0.80 -6.06
N THR A 230 -2.21 1.18 -5.46
CA THR A 230 -3.19 2.09 -6.06
C THR A 230 -3.21 3.40 -5.28
N PHE A 231 -3.05 4.52 -5.99
CA PHE A 231 -3.24 5.87 -5.46
C PHE A 231 -4.55 6.46 -5.97
N THR A 232 -5.31 7.07 -5.07
CA THR A 232 -6.51 7.83 -5.43
C THR A 232 -6.11 9.10 -6.17
N VAL A 233 -6.82 9.43 -7.23
CA VAL A 233 -6.66 10.67 -7.98
C VAL A 233 -8.00 11.36 -8.20
N ALA A 234 -7.99 12.69 -8.35
CA ALA A 234 -9.20 13.46 -8.63
C ALA A 234 -9.66 13.31 -10.08
N ASP A 235 -8.71 13.19 -11.00
CA ASP A 235 -8.94 13.01 -12.44
C ASP A 235 -7.85 12.08 -12.99
N ARG A 236 -8.26 10.91 -13.50
CA ARG A 236 -7.38 9.89 -14.05
C ARG A 236 -6.64 10.37 -15.31
N ASP A 237 -7.33 11.08 -16.19
CA ASP A 237 -6.76 11.48 -17.48
C ASP A 237 -5.80 12.67 -17.33
N GLU A 238 -6.12 13.62 -16.44
CA GLU A 238 -5.20 14.70 -16.07
C GLU A 238 -3.94 14.13 -15.39
N THR A 239 -4.11 13.20 -14.45
CA THR A 239 -2.99 12.54 -13.77
C THR A 239 -2.10 11.77 -14.75
N ALA A 240 -2.70 11.04 -15.70
CA ALA A 240 -1.98 10.30 -16.72
C ALA A 240 -1.17 11.24 -17.63
N ALA A 241 -1.77 12.33 -18.10
CA ALA A 241 -1.09 13.34 -18.93
C ALA A 241 0.06 14.02 -18.16
N ARG A 242 -0.15 14.32 -16.87
CA ARG A 242 0.88 14.90 -16.01
C ARG A 242 2.04 13.93 -15.76
N ALA A 243 1.76 12.64 -15.56
CA ALA A 243 2.79 11.62 -15.44
C ALA A 243 3.67 11.54 -16.69
N GLU A 244 3.06 11.55 -17.89
CA GLU A 244 3.80 11.55 -19.15
C GLU A 244 4.66 12.82 -19.32
N ALA A 245 4.14 13.99 -18.92
CA ALA A 245 4.90 15.24 -18.95
C ALA A 245 6.10 15.23 -17.98
N LEU A 246 6.04 14.43 -16.91
CA LEU A 246 7.12 14.22 -15.94
C LEU A 246 8.07 13.06 -16.31
N GLY A 247 7.90 12.46 -17.50
CA GLY A 247 8.76 11.38 -17.99
C GLY A 247 8.29 9.97 -17.66
N GLY A 248 7.14 9.81 -17.04
CA GLY A 248 6.48 8.53 -16.87
C GLY A 248 5.80 8.03 -18.13
N LYS A 249 5.21 6.85 -18.07
CA LYS A 249 4.52 6.22 -19.20
C LYS A 249 3.19 5.61 -18.76
N VAL A 250 2.12 5.91 -19.47
CA VAL A 250 0.85 5.19 -19.32
C VAL A 250 0.98 3.80 -19.95
N VAL A 251 0.90 2.75 -19.13
CA VAL A 251 1.01 1.35 -19.55
C VAL A 251 -0.33 0.85 -20.08
N ARG A 252 -1.40 1.11 -19.33
CA ARG A 252 -2.77 0.75 -19.73
C ARG A 252 -3.78 1.66 -19.03
N ARG A 253 -4.98 1.73 -19.59
CA ARG A 253 -6.17 2.30 -18.94
C ARG A 253 -7.23 1.22 -18.82
N GLY A 254 -8.09 1.35 -17.81
CA GLY A 254 -9.22 0.48 -17.60
C GLY A 254 -10.31 1.22 -16.84
N ASP A 255 -11.55 0.97 -17.20
CA ASP A 255 -12.71 1.56 -16.52
C ASP A 255 -13.55 0.41 -15.95
N THR A 256 -14.02 0.57 -14.74
CA THR A 256 -14.98 -0.31 -14.08
C THR A 256 -16.29 0.45 -13.86
N GLU A 257 -17.27 -0.18 -13.25
CA GLU A 257 -18.51 0.51 -12.84
C GLU A 257 -18.25 1.59 -11.77
N TRP A 258 -17.12 1.47 -11.03
CA TRP A 258 -16.82 2.30 -9.85
C TRP A 258 -15.58 3.17 -10.01
N THR A 259 -14.69 2.83 -10.94
CA THR A 259 -13.41 3.50 -11.08
C THR A 259 -13.01 3.72 -12.52
N GLN A 260 -12.26 4.77 -12.75
CA GLN A 260 -11.46 4.98 -13.95
C GLN A 260 -9.99 4.89 -13.57
N ASP A 261 -9.27 3.92 -14.16
CA ASP A 261 -7.92 3.58 -13.74
C ASP A 261 -6.91 3.82 -14.85
N ALA A 262 -5.70 4.21 -14.48
CA ALA A 262 -4.52 4.19 -15.33
C ALA A 262 -3.36 3.50 -14.59
N VAL A 263 -2.78 2.47 -15.18
CA VAL A 263 -1.49 1.94 -14.73
C VAL A 263 -0.41 2.78 -15.36
N ILE A 264 0.45 3.31 -14.53
CA ILE A 264 1.51 4.25 -14.90
C ILE A 264 2.84 3.66 -14.43
N ALA A 265 3.83 3.60 -15.33
CA ALA A 265 5.22 3.38 -14.99
C ALA A 265 5.87 4.75 -14.76
N ASP A 266 6.56 4.90 -13.63
CA ASP A 266 7.38 6.08 -13.37
C ASP A 266 8.64 6.10 -14.27
N PRO A 267 9.47 7.15 -14.27
CA PRO A 267 10.67 7.21 -15.11
C PRO A 267 11.70 6.12 -14.84
N MET A 268 11.63 5.43 -13.68
CA MET A 268 12.51 4.32 -13.30
C MET A 268 11.91 2.96 -13.62
N GLY A 269 10.66 2.95 -14.13
CA GLY A 269 9.92 1.75 -14.54
C GLY A 269 9.04 1.14 -13.46
N ALA A 270 8.93 1.73 -12.28
CA ALA A 270 8.02 1.24 -11.24
C ALA A 270 6.57 1.54 -11.61
N GLU A 271 5.72 0.52 -11.55
CA GLU A 271 4.31 0.65 -11.88
C GLU A 271 3.46 0.89 -10.63
N PHE A 272 2.44 1.74 -10.79
CA PHE A 272 1.35 1.97 -9.84
C PHE A 272 0.06 2.25 -10.59
N THR A 273 -1.07 2.10 -9.91
CA THR A 273 -2.38 2.47 -10.46
C THR A 273 -2.80 3.84 -9.93
N ALA A 274 -3.15 4.74 -10.83
CA ALA A 274 -3.89 5.97 -10.52
C ALA A 274 -5.38 5.69 -10.72
N SER A 275 -6.16 5.76 -9.65
CA SER A 275 -7.58 5.39 -9.64
C SER A 275 -8.46 6.57 -9.26
N GLN A 276 -9.37 6.92 -10.15
CA GLN A 276 -10.41 7.91 -9.92
C GLN A 276 -11.71 7.19 -9.56
N PHE A 277 -12.27 7.47 -8.39
CA PHE A 277 -13.55 6.93 -7.98
C PHE A 277 -14.70 7.66 -8.70
N THR A 278 -15.52 6.90 -9.40
CA THR A 278 -16.69 7.38 -10.16
C THR A 278 -17.90 6.53 -9.80
N PRO A 279 -18.57 6.83 -8.69
CA PRO A 279 -19.74 6.04 -8.27
C PRO A 279 -20.85 6.10 -9.33
N PRO A 280 -21.60 4.99 -9.53
CA PRO A 280 -22.69 4.89 -10.50
C PRO A 280 -23.85 5.83 -10.20
#